data_1fd1950e7986b6004d6ce58ff8a71047
#
_entry.id   1fd1950e7986b6004d6ce58ff8a71047
#
_cell.length_a   1.000
_cell.length_b   1.000
_cell.length_c   1.000
_cell.angle_alpha   90.00
_cell.angle_beta   90.00
_cell.angle_gamma   90.00
#
_symmetry.space_group_name_H-M   'P 1'
#
loop_
_entity.id
_entity.type
_entity.pdbx_description
1 polymer ?
#
loop_
_entity_poly.entity_id
_entity_poly.type
_entity_poly.pdbx_seq_one_letter_code
_entity_poly.pdbx_strand_id
1 'polypeptide(L)'
;MNAPLYFGIQTNGIKHTHADPMPPVLERFRMVKEAGVFDYVDKTPDPDQIEDFERGRDEFDLPVRAGGWFYQLGNPDDMALFENNLAVGQRMGSLVHNTQIKLLHAAGHVVTNDEVAEAYLRWSDLGQKYGVTPCFEVHVNMWSEDFPRVAEVGQLVEKRGAEFNMTLDHSHVIFKIDNPGEQEVFGTDRKIASGELVLDPYKPGNVIAEWAAACLLYTSD
;
A
#
# COMPACT_ATOMS: atom_id res chain seq x y z
N MET A 1 -23.72 -2.44 -11.26
CA MET A 1 -24.05 -1.95 -9.88
C MET A 1 -22.83 -1.21 -9.40
N ASN A 2 -22.96 0.04 -8.93
CA ASN A 2 -21.80 0.72 -8.34
C ASN A 2 -21.46 0.05 -7.00
N ALA A 3 -20.25 -0.44 -6.85
CA ALA A 3 -19.77 -0.92 -5.56
C ALA A 3 -19.80 0.24 -4.54
N PRO A 4 -20.18 -0.01 -3.28
CA PRO A 4 -20.15 1.04 -2.27
C PRO A 4 -18.71 1.46 -2.01
N LEU A 5 -18.48 2.77 -1.88
CA LEU A 5 -17.20 3.30 -1.44
C LEU A 5 -17.16 3.28 0.09
N TYR A 6 -16.03 2.82 0.64
CA TYR A 6 -15.74 2.84 2.06
C TYR A 6 -14.58 3.79 2.34
N PHE A 7 -14.68 4.58 3.39
CA PHE A 7 -13.67 5.54 3.79
C PHE A 7 -12.92 5.02 5.02
N GLY A 8 -11.62 4.76 4.84
CA GLY A 8 -10.72 4.41 5.92
C GLY A 8 -9.93 5.61 6.44
N ILE A 9 -9.42 5.49 7.66
CA ILE A 9 -8.49 6.46 8.23
C ILE A 9 -7.26 5.75 8.79
N GLN A 10 -6.09 6.26 8.43
CA GLN A 10 -4.86 5.87 9.11
C GLN A 10 -4.72 6.67 10.41
N THR A 11 -4.77 5.98 11.55
CA THR A 11 -4.79 6.62 12.87
C THR A 11 -3.51 7.40 13.20
N ASN A 12 -2.42 7.20 12.46
CA ASN A 12 -1.21 8.00 12.59
C ASN A 12 -1.44 9.49 12.21
N GLY A 13 -2.41 9.77 11.33
CA GLY A 13 -2.79 11.14 10.97
C GLY A 13 -3.30 11.96 12.14
N ILE A 14 -3.85 11.34 13.18
CA ILE A 14 -4.33 12.01 14.38
C ILE A 14 -3.20 12.73 15.11
N LYS A 15 -1.99 12.16 15.10
CA LYS A 15 -0.80 12.77 15.71
C LYS A 15 -0.47 14.15 15.14
N HIS A 16 -0.70 14.36 13.84
CA HIS A 16 -0.38 15.63 13.17
C HIS A 16 -1.37 16.75 13.47
N THR A 17 -2.58 16.39 13.90
CA THR A 17 -3.65 17.35 14.22
C THR A 17 -3.79 17.62 15.72
N HIS A 18 -3.19 16.77 16.57
CA HIS A 18 -3.25 16.88 18.03
C HIS A 18 -1.84 16.97 18.61
N ALA A 19 -1.74 17.62 19.77
CA ALA A 19 -0.47 17.76 20.46
C ALA A 19 0.14 16.39 20.82
N ASP A 20 1.46 16.31 20.78
CA ASP A 20 2.22 15.20 21.36
C ASP A 20 1.97 15.11 22.89
N PRO A 21 1.79 13.90 23.45
CA PRO A 21 1.89 12.57 22.81
C PRO A 21 0.63 12.17 22.02
N MET A 22 0.81 11.18 21.11
CA MET A 22 -0.32 10.57 20.39
C MET A 22 -1.34 10.02 21.40
N PRO A 23 -2.66 10.24 21.21
CA PRO A 23 -3.67 9.69 22.07
C PRO A 23 -3.60 8.15 22.17
N PRO A 24 -3.97 7.56 23.32
CA PRO A 24 -4.09 6.10 23.47
C PRO A 24 -4.97 5.48 22.38
N VAL A 25 -4.78 4.20 22.09
CA VAL A 25 -5.49 3.49 21.02
C VAL A 25 -7.01 3.66 21.12
N LEU A 26 -7.58 3.39 22.29
CA LEU A 26 -9.03 3.48 22.49
C LEU A 26 -9.57 4.91 22.25
N GLU A 27 -8.81 5.90 22.67
CA GLU A 27 -9.17 7.31 22.42
C GLU A 27 -9.16 7.61 20.92
N ARG A 28 -8.18 7.10 20.16
CA ARG A 28 -8.16 7.24 18.70
C ARG A 28 -9.38 6.60 18.05
N PHE A 29 -9.78 5.40 18.48
CA PHE A 29 -11.01 4.76 18.00
C PHE A 29 -12.26 5.58 18.32
N ARG A 30 -12.36 6.11 19.54
CA ARG A 30 -13.44 7.01 19.94
C ARG A 30 -13.52 8.23 19.01
N MET A 31 -12.39 8.89 18.78
CA MET A 31 -12.33 10.09 17.92
C MET A 31 -12.76 9.78 16.49
N VAL A 32 -12.33 8.63 15.93
CA VAL A 32 -12.72 8.19 14.58
C VAL A 32 -14.22 7.92 14.51
N LYS A 33 -14.76 7.23 15.52
CA LYS A 33 -16.20 6.94 15.59
C LYS A 33 -17.04 8.20 15.71
N GLU A 34 -16.62 9.14 16.55
CA GLU A 34 -17.31 10.43 16.75
C GLU A 34 -17.26 11.33 15.51
N ALA A 35 -16.22 11.22 14.68
CA ALA A 35 -16.15 11.94 13.42
C ALA A 35 -17.28 11.52 12.44
N GLY A 36 -17.75 10.27 12.53
CA GLY A 36 -18.93 9.77 11.83
C GLY A 36 -18.83 9.70 10.30
N VAL A 37 -17.61 9.82 9.75
CA VAL A 37 -17.36 9.82 8.30
C VAL A 37 -16.47 8.68 7.82
N PHE A 38 -15.93 7.89 8.75
CA PHE A 38 -15.05 6.77 8.45
C PHE A 38 -15.73 5.43 8.72
N ASP A 39 -15.55 4.51 7.78
CA ASP A 39 -16.11 3.17 7.85
C ASP A 39 -15.16 2.17 8.50
N TYR A 40 -13.84 2.46 8.51
CA TYR A 40 -12.82 1.56 9.07
C TYR A 40 -11.51 2.29 9.45
N VAL A 41 -10.70 1.59 10.24
CA VAL A 41 -9.33 1.99 10.57
C VAL A 41 -8.36 1.27 9.63
N ASP A 42 -7.38 2.01 9.10
CA ASP A 42 -6.25 1.52 8.33
C ASP A 42 -4.98 1.57 9.18
N LYS A 43 -4.60 0.45 9.76
CA LYS A 43 -3.37 0.32 10.55
C LYS A 43 -3.06 -1.14 10.85
N THR A 44 -1.81 -1.55 10.61
CA THR A 44 -1.24 -2.72 11.30
C THR A 44 -0.84 -2.30 12.70
N PRO A 45 -1.45 -2.82 13.77
CA PRO A 45 -1.08 -2.46 15.13
C PRO A 45 0.32 -2.95 15.49
N ASP A 46 1.02 -2.17 16.29
CA ASP A 46 2.27 -2.60 16.89
C ASP A 46 2.02 -3.75 17.89
N PRO A 47 2.96 -4.66 18.14
CA PRO A 47 2.73 -5.86 18.95
C PRO A 47 2.15 -5.60 20.34
N ASP A 48 2.53 -4.49 20.97
CA ASP A 48 2.07 -4.04 22.28
C ASP A 48 0.69 -3.36 22.24
N GLN A 49 0.15 -3.07 21.07
CA GLN A 49 -1.14 -2.40 20.88
C GLN A 49 -2.25 -3.34 20.36
N ILE A 50 -1.93 -4.59 20.04
CA ILE A 50 -2.88 -5.52 19.41
C ILE A 50 -4.16 -5.65 20.24
N GLU A 51 -4.05 -5.89 21.55
CA GLU A 51 -5.21 -6.05 22.44
C GLU A 51 -6.07 -4.78 22.52
N ASP A 52 -5.43 -3.61 22.53
CA ASP A 52 -6.16 -2.34 22.55
C ASP A 52 -6.86 -2.07 21.21
N PHE A 53 -6.28 -2.50 20.09
CA PHE A 53 -6.94 -2.43 18.78
C PHE A 53 -8.15 -3.36 18.71
N GLU A 54 -8.06 -4.59 19.24
CA GLU A 54 -9.21 -5.50 19.34
C GLU A 54 -10.33 -4.88 20.18
N ARG A 55 -9.99 -4.33 21.33
CA ARG A 55 -10.96 -3.65 22.19
C ARG A 55 -11.57 -2.44 21.48
N GLY A 56 -10.78 -1.61 20.82
CA GLY A 56 -11.27 -0.45 20.09
C GLY A 56 -12.20 -0.84 18.96
N ARG A 57 -11.84 -1.88 18.18
CA ARG A 57 -12.69 -2.43 17.12
C ARG A 57 -14.05 -2.88 17.68
N ASP A 58 -14.05 -3.62 18.78
CA ASP A 58 -15.26 -4.24 19.32
C ASP A 58 -16.12 -3.24 20.10
N GLU A 59 -15.51 -2.35 20.90
CA GLU A 59 -16.20 -1.35 21.71
C GLU A 59 -16.87 -0.26 20.85
N PHE A 60 -16.20 0.17 19.78
CA PHE A 60 -16.70 1.25 18.92
C PHE A 60 -17.39 0.75 17.64
N ASP A 61 -17.49 -0.57 17.43
CA ASP A 61 -18.00 -1.15 16.18
C ASP A 61 -17.36 -0.45 14.97
N LEU A 62 -16.02 -0.47 14.93
CA LEU A 62 -15.21 0.19 13.92
C LEU A 62 -14.14 -0.81 13.43
N PRO A 63 -14.35 -1.46 12.28
CA PRO A 63 -13.46 -2.52 11.82
C PRO A 63 -12.07 -1.98 11.47
N VAL A 64 -11.05 -2.84 11.62
CA VAL A 64 -9.70 -2.63 11.09
C VAL A 64 -9.60 -3.41 9.80
N ARG A 65 -9.71 -2.75 8.62
CA ARG A 65 -9.84 -3.44 7.33
C ARG A 65 -8.58 -3.45 6.48
N ALA A 66 -7.68 -2.54 6.76
CA ALA A 66 -6.41 -2.46 6.06
C ALA A 66 -5.26 -2.25 7.05
N GLY A 67 -4.07 -2.48 6.58
CA GLY A 67 -2.82 -2.19 7.25
C GLY A 67 -1.70 -2.19 6.24
N GLY A 68 -0.48 -1.85 6.62
CA GLY A 68 0.64 -1.84 5.70
C GLY A 68 1.98 -1.74 6.38
N TRP A 69 3.04 -2.10 5.65
CA TRP A 69 4.41 -1.97 6.11
C TRP A 69 5.42 -2.01 4.96
N PHE A 70 6.66 -1.65 5.30
CA PHE A 70 7.82 -1.59 4.40
C PHE A 70 8.68 -2.83 4.53
N TYR A 71 9.08 -3.44 3.40
CA TYR A 71 9.86 -4.68 3.38
C TYR A 71 11.06 -4.58 2.45
N GLN A 72 12.18 -5.17 2.85
CA GLN A 72 13.37 -5.30 2.04
C GLN A 72 13.51 -6.74 1.55
N LEU A 73 13.50 -6.93 0.23
CA LEU A 73 13.72 -8.25 -0.35
C LEU A 73 15.09 -8.80 0.03
N GLY A 74 15.16 -10.10 0.31
CA GLY A 74 16.38 -10.77 0.75
C GLY A 74 16.73 -10.56 2.22
N ASN A 75 15.96 -9.76 2.99
CA ASN A 75 16.10 -9.65 4.43
C ASN A 75 15.20 -10.70 5.11
N PRO A 76 15.77 -11.70 5.81
CA PRO A 76 14.96 -12.76 6.45
C PRO A 76 14.06 -12.22 7.57
N ASP A 77 14.46 -11.16 8.28
CA ASP A 77 13.66 -10.55 9.34
C ASP A 77 12.42 -9.86 8.75
N ASP A 78 12.56 -9.16 7.60
CA ASP A 78 11.45 -8.53 6.90
C ASP A 78 10.47 -9.58 6.32
N MET A 79 10.97 -10.75 5.91
CA MET A 79 10.12 -11.86 5.45
C MET A 79 9.30 -12.45 6.60
N ALA A 80 9.92 -12.64 7.76
CA ALA A 80 9.22 -13.09 8.96
C ALA A 80 8.20 -12.04 9.45
N LEU A 81 8.57 -10.76 9.39
CA LEU A 81 7.70 -9.64 9.74
C LEU A 81 6.47 -9.58 8.83
N PHE A 82 6.65 -9.82 7.51
CA PHE A 82 5.53 -9.87 6.58
C PHE A 82 4.49 -10.92 6.98
N GLU A 83 4.94 -12.17 7.22
CA GLU A 83 4.03 -13.24 7.65
C GLU A 83 3.36 -12.91 8.99
N ASN A 84 4.10 -12.35 9.95
CA ASN A 84 3.54 -11.90 11.23
C ASN A 84 2.48 -10.81 11.03
N ASN A 85 2.70 -9.84 10.14
CA ASN A 85 1.75 -8.77 9.85
C ASN A 85 0.47 -9.31 9.21
N LEU A 86 0.56 -10.34 8.37
CA LEU A 86 -0.62 -11.04 7.84
C LEU A 86 -1.40 -11.77 8.95
N ALA A 87 -0.70 -12.43 9.87
CA ALA A 87 -1.34 -13.09 11.02
C ALA A 87 -2.04 -12.06 11.94
N VAL A 88 -1.43 -10.91 12.17
CA VAL A 88 -2.06 -9.79 12.89
C VAL A 88 -3.27 -9.27 12.10
N GLY A 89 -3.15 -9.09 10.79
CA GLY A 89 -4.26 -8.70 9.92
C GLY A 89 -5.44 -9.66 10.01
N GLN A 90 -5.19 -10.96 9.94
CA GLN A 90 -6.21 -11.99 10.14
C GLN A 90 -6.91 -11.83 11.52
N ARG A 91 -6.14 -11.64 12.57
CA ARG A 91 -6.66 -11.43 13.94
C ARG A 91 -7.52 -10.16 14.05
N MET A 92 -7.15 -9.10 13.32
CA MET A 92 -7.94 -7.86 13.25
C MET A 92 -9.19 -7.97 12.36
N GLY A 93 -9.26 -8.97 11.48
CA GLY A 93 -10.28 -9.07 10.45
C GLY A 93 -9.99 -8.17 9.24
N SER A 94 -8.72 -7.82 9.01
CA SER A 94 -8.29 -7.02 7.87
C SER A 94 -8.48 -7.78 6.56
N LEU A 95 -8.82 -7.06 5.51
CA LEU A 95 -9.01 -7.60 4.15
C LEU A 95 -7.75 -7.49 3.31
N VAL A 96 -7.00 -6.40 3.50
CA VAL A 96 -5.82 -6.07 2.70
C VAL A 96 -4.63 -5.69 3.57
N HIS A 97 -3.43 -5.94 3.04
CA HIS A 97 -2.17 -5.50 3.60
C HIS A 97 -1.37 -4.74 2.55
N ASN A 98 -1.27 -3.41 2.72
CA ASN A 98 -0.50 -2.54 1.83
C ASN A 98 0.99 -2.83 1.98
N THR A 99 1.62 -3.19 0.89
CA THR A 99 2.99 -3.72 0.88
C THR A 99 3.90 -2.79 0.10
N GLN A 100 4.81 -2.13 0.80
CA GLN A 100 5.84 -1.29 0.20
C GLN A 100 7.16 -2.05 0.16
N ILE A 101 7.72 -2.24 -1.05
CA ILE A 101 9.02 -2.89 -1.24
C ILE A 101 10.09 -1.82 -1.38
N LYS A 102 11.12 -1.88 -0.53
CA LYS A 102 12.29 -1.00 -0.61
C LYS A 102 13.00 -1.16 -1.94
N LEU A 103 13.55 -0.07 -2.46
CA LEU A 103 14.28 -0.05 -3.73
C LEU A 103 15.48 -1.00 -3.77
N LEU A 104 16.18 -1.12 -2.64
CA LEU A 104 17.39 -1.94 -2.56
C LEU A 104 17.11 -3.30 -1.94
N HIS A 105 17.53 -4.35 -2.63
CA HIS A 105 17.63 -5.71 -2.08
C HIS A 105 18.67 -5.75 -0.94
N ALA A 106 18.53 -6.66 0.00
CA ALA A 106 19.51 -6.83 1.11
C ALA A 106 20.93 -7.14 0.61
N ALA A 107 21.08 -7.67 -0.60
CA ALA A 107 22.36 -7.87 -1.25
C ALA A 107 22.98 -6.60 -1.86
N GLY A 108 22.32 -5.43 -1.75
CA GLY A 108 22.84 -4.12 -2.13
C GLY A 108 22.59 -3.69 -3.57
N HIS A 109 21.88 -4.48 -4.38
CA HIS A 109 21.46 -4.07 -5.73
C HIS A 109 20.04 -3.50 -5.74
N VAL A 110 19.69 -2.77 -6.78
CA VAL A 110 18.30 -2.34 -7.03
C VAL A 110 17.46 -3.58 -7.37
N VAL A 111 16.34 -3.76 -6.69
CA VAL A 111 15.45 -4.91 -6.93
C VAL A 111 15.01 -4.97 -8.39
N THR A 112 15.03 -6.15 -8.98
CA THR A 112 14.57 -6.39 -10.36
C THR A 112 13.06 -6.62 -10.40
N ASN A 113 12.44 -6.45 -11.56
CA ASN A 113 11.02 -6.72 -11.75
C ASN A 113 10.69 -8.21 -11.52
N ASP A 114 11.59 -9.12 -11.89
CA ASP A 114 11.43 -10.56 -11.62
C ASP A 114 11.47 -10.88 -10.12
N GLU A 115 12.38 -10.28 -9.35
CA GLU A 115 12.45 -10.46 -7.89
C GLU A 115 11.18 -9.94 -7.20
N VAL A 116 10.66 -8.81 -7.66
CA VAL A 116 9.40 -8.25 -7.14
C VAL A 116 8.22 -9.16 -7.48
N ALA A 117 8.12 -9.64 -8.73
CA ALA A 117 7.07 -10.56 -9.14
C ALA A 117 7.12 -11.89 -8.37
N GLU A 118 8.33 -12.46 -8.14
CA GLU A 118 8.48 -13.66 -7.31
C GLU A 118 8.08 -13.44 -5.86
N ALA A 119 8.44 -12.29 -5.29
CA ALA A 119 8.03 -11.92 -3.94
C ALA A 119 6.51 -11.81 -3.86
N TYR A 120 5.87 -11.13 -4.83
CA TYR A 120 4.43 -11.00 -4.90
C TYR A 120 3.72 -12.36 -4.88
N LEU A 121 4.15 -13.31 -5.71
CA LEU A 121 3.53 -14.65 -5.78
C LEU A 121 3.62 -15.38 -4.44
N ARG A 122 4.81 -15.40 -3.82
CA ARG A 122 4.99 -16.01 -2.49
C ARG A 122 4.15 -15.34 -1.42
N TRP A 123 4.04 -14.03 -1.46
CA TRP A 123 3.26 -13.26 -0.49
C TRP A 123 1.76 -13.41 -0.72
N SER A 124 1.33 -13.59 -1.97
CA SER A 124 -0.06 -13.93 -2.29
C SER A 124 -0.47 -15.30 -1.73
N ASP A 125 0.41 -16.30 -1.81
CA ASP A 125 0.18 -17.62 -1.19
C ASP A 125 0.05 -17.49 0.34
N LEU A 126 0.90 -16.69 0.98
CA LEU A 126 0.77 -16.38 2.40
C LEU A 126 -0.53 -15.60 2.68
N GLY A 127 -0.88 -14.67 1.83
CA GLY A 127 -2.14 -13.92 1.92
C GLY A 127 -3.36 -14.85 1.92
N GLN A 128 -3.38 -15.84 1.03
CA GLN A 128 -4.44 -16.86 1.00
C GLN A 128 -4.49 -17.68 2.30
N LYS A 129 -3.34 -18.04 2.86
CA LYS A 129 -3.25 -18.77 4.14
C LYS A 129 -3.89 -18.00 5.29
N TYR A 130 -3.71 -16.68 5.33
CA TYR A 130 -4.21 -15.82 6.41
C TYR A 130 -5.53 -15.11 6.08
N GLY A 131 -6.03 -15.22 4.84
CA GLY A 131 -7.25 -14.53 4.41
C GLY A 131 -7.08 -13.00 4.33
N VAL A 132 -5.86 -12.52 4.09
CA VAL A 132 -5.51 -11.09 3.95
C VAL A 132 -4.80 -10.89 2.62
N THR A 133 -5.33 -10.07 1.74
CA THR A 133 -4.78 -9.86 0.40
C THR A 133 -3.60 -8.87 0.45
N PRO A 134 -2.38 -9.28 0.07
CA PRO A 134 -1.29 -8.33 -0.13
C PRO A 134 -1.57 -7.45 -1.36
N CYS A 135 -1.52 -6.13 -1.17
CA CYS A 135 -1.64 -5.16 -2.25
C CYS A 135 -0.35 -4.36 -2.33
N PHE A 136 0.34 -4.40 -3.47
CA PHE A 136 1.56 -3.62 -3.61
C PHE A 136 1.21 -2.13 -3.76
N GLU A 137 1.84 -1.31 -2.95
CA GLU A 137 1.54 0.12 -2.91
C GLU A 137 2.54 0.91 -3.76
N VAL A 138 2.02 1.85 -4.53
CA VAL A 138 2.85 2.88 -5.17
C VAL A 138 3.28 3.87 -4.12
N HIS A 139 4.61 3.98 -3.92
CA HIS A 139 5.14 4.81 -2.85
C HIS A 139 6.50 5.43 -3.22
N VAL A 140 6.73 6.68 -2.77
CA VAL A 140 8.04 7.36 -2.94
C VAL A 140 9.15 6.59 -2.23
N ASN A 141 10.35 6.64 -2.79
CA ASN A 141 11.54 5.92 -2.32
C ASN A 141 11.44 4.38 -2.31
N MET A 142 10.41 3.83 -2.97
CA MET A 142 10.20 2.40 -3.12
C MET A 142 10.42 1.96 -4.58
N TRP A 143 10.47 0.66 -4.84
CA TRP A 143 10.61 0.13 -6.20
C TRP A 143 9.53 0.62 -7.15
N SER A 144 8.33 0.85 -6.63
CA SER A 144 7.11 1.27 -7.34
C SER A 144 7.09 2.77 -7.67
N GLU A 145 8.08 3.55 -7.23
CA GLU A 145 8.22 4.94 -7.62
C GLU A 145 8.56 5.11 -9.11
N ASP A 146 9.20 4.12 -9.71
CA ASP A 146 9.36 4.02 -11.16
C ASP A 146 8.10 3.38 -11.77
N PHE A 147 7.11 4.20 -12.05
CA PHE A 147 5.77 3.81 -12.43
C PHE A 147 5.65 2.80 -13.58
N PRO A 148 6.42 2.90 -14.69
CA PRO A 148 6.41 1.88 -15.74
C PRO A 148 6.74 0.47 -15.24
N ARG A 149 7.57 0.33 -14.20
CA ARG A 149 7.91 -0.96 -13.62
C ARG A 149 6.72 -1.68 -12.99
N VAL A 150 5.78 -0.91 -12.47
CA VAL A 150 4.57 -1.47 -11.85
C VAL A 150 3.76 -2.26 -12.86
N ALA A 151 3.54 -1.70 -14.06
CA ALA A 151 2.84 -2.40 -15.14
C ALA A 151 3.60 -3.64 -15.62
N GLU A 152 4.94 -3.58 -15.71
CA GLU A 152 5.77 -4.72 -16.08
C GLU A 152 5.69 -5.85 -15.05
N VAL A 153 5.73 -5.53 -13.76
CA VAL A 153 5.59 -6.52 -12.68
C VAL A 153 4.19 -7.15 -12.72
N GLY A 154 3.14 -6.36 -12.92
CA GLY A 154 1.78 -6.86 -13.10
C GLY A 154 1.71 -7.90 -14.22
N GLN A 155 2.27 -7.60 -15.40
CA GLN A 155 2.34 -8.54 -16.52
C GLN A 155 3.14 -9.81 -16.21
N LEU A 156 4.22 -9.71 -15.43
CA LEU A 156 5.01 -10.88 -15.01
C LEU A 156 4.22 -11.77 -14.05
N VAL A 157 3.47 -11.19 -13.14
CA VAL A 157 2.60 -11.91 -12.19
C VAL A 157 1.49 -12.64 -12.94
N GLU A 158 0.81 -11.96 -13.89
CA GLU A 158 -0.25 -12.56 -14.71
C GLU A 158 0.25 -13.73 -15.56
N LYS A 159 1.37 -13.56 -16.24
CA LYS A 159 2.00 -14.64 -17.02
C LYS A 159 2.28 -15.89 -16.18
N ARG A 160 2.39 -15.72 -14.87
CA ARG A 160 2.58 -16.80 -13.87
C ARG A 160 1.26 -17.30 -13.28
N GLY A 161 0.11 -16.77 -13.77
CA GLY A 161 -1.24 -17.25 -13.45
C GLY A 161 -1.83 -16.71 -12.14
N ALA A 162 -1.34 -15.59 -11.64
CA ALA A 162 -1.88 -14.92 -10.45
C ALA A 162 -2.48 -13.56 -10.78
N GLU A 163 -3.43 -13.12 -9.97
CA GLU A 163 -3.97 -11.77 -9.99
C GLU A 163 -2.99 -10.80 -9.32
N PHE A 164 -2.81 -9.61 -9.90
CA PHE A 164 -1.95 -8.58 -9.33
C PHE A 164 -2.76 -7.49 -8.64
N ASN A 165 -2.74 -7.47 -7.32
CA ASN A 165 -3.46 -6.50 -6.50
C ASN A 165 -2.56 -5.32 -6.12
N MET A 166 -3.09 -4.10 -6.27
CA MET A 166 -2.37 -2.87 -5.97
C MET A 166 -3.17 -1.94 -5.07
N THR A 167 -2.44 -1.16 -4.28
CA THR A 167 -2.94 0.06 -3.65
C THR A 167 -2.41 1.27 -4.43
N LEU A 168 -3.32 2.06 -4.99
CA LEU A 168 -2.97 3.28 -5.70
C LEU A 168 -2.96 4.47 -4.75
N ASP A 169 -1.78 4.86 -4.28
CA ASP A 169 -1.62 6.13 -3.60
C ASP A 169 -1.31 7.24 -4.60
N HIS A 170 -2.35 7.95 -5.02
CA HIS A 170 -2.23 9.06 -5.97
C HIS A 170 -1.38 10.22 -5.44
N SER A 171 -1.22 10.36 -4.13
CA SER A 171 -0.43 11.44 -3.55
C SER A 171 1.03 11.39 -4.01
N HIS A 172 1.58 10.18 -4.20
CA HIS A 172 2.96 10.00 -4.65
C HIS A 172 3.19 10.40 -6.11
N VAL A 173 2.14 10.44 -6.93
CA VAL A 173 2.19 11.05 -8.27
C VAL A 173 2.05 12.56 -8.17
N ILE A 174 1.08 13.01 -7.36
CA ILE A 174 0.77 14.44 -7.22
C ILE A 174 1.98 15.23 -6.70
N PHE A 175 2.77 14.66 -5.79
CA PHE A 175 4.00 15.29 -5.28
C PHE A 175 5.02 15.62 -6.38
N LYS A 176 5.00 14.91 -7.49
CA LYS A 176 5.95 15.11 -8.61
C LYS A 176 5.43 16.11 -9.65
N ILE A 177 4.13 16.44 -9.64
CA ILE A 177 3.56 17.42 -10.60
C ILE A 177 4.13 18.80 -10.27
N ASP A 178 4.71 19.44 -11.27
CA ASP A 178 5.33 20.78 -11.16
C ASP A 178 6.37 20.93 -10.02
N ASN A 179 6.98 19.82 -9.62
CA ASN A 179 8.01 19.80 -8.57
C ASN A 179 9.32 19.19 -9.11
N PRO A 180 10.24 20.02 -9.68
CA PRO A 180 11.49 19.52 -10.26
C PRO A 180 12.36 18.73 -9.27
N GLY A 181 12.40 19.12 -8.00
CA GLY A 181 13.19 18.42 -6.99
C GLY A 181 12.69 16.98 -6.75
N GLU A 182 11.38 16.77 -6.74
CA GLU A 182 10.79 15.44 -6.63
C GLU A 182 10.91 14.64 -7.93
N GLN A 183 10.98 15.32 -9.09
CA GLN A 183 11.18 14.68 -10.40
C GLN A 183 12.62 14.18 -10.59
N GLU A 184 13.61 14.82 -10.01
CA GLU A 184 15.01 14.38 -10.06
C GLU A 184 15.22 13.04 -9.34
N VAL A 185 14.41 12.76 -8.34
CA VAL A 185 14.43 11.48 -7.62
C VAL A 185 14.11 10.36 -8.61
N PHE A 186 14.98 9.35 -8.70
CA PHE A 186 14.90 8.22 -9.66
C PHE A 186 14.94 8.59 -11.14
N GLY A 187 15.34 9.82 -11.50
CA GLY A 187 15.45 10.26 -12.88
C GLY A 187 14.12 10.35 -13.61
N THR A 188 13.03 10.56 -12.88
CA THR A 188 11.68 10.79 -13.40
C THR A 188 11.64 12.01 -14.31
N ASP A 189 12.45 13.04 -14.04
CA ASP A 189 12.65 14.24 -14.86
C ASP A 189 13.01 13.92 -16.32
N ARG A 190 13.89 12.94 -16.52
CA ARG A 190 14.31 12.49 -17.86
C ARG A 190 13.19 11.77 -18.60
N LYS A 191 12.39 10.95 -17.89
CA LYS A 191 11.25 10.26 -18.47
C LYS A 191 10.13 11.23 -18.85
N ILE A 192 9.92 12.27 -18.04
CA ILE A 192 8.98 13.35 -18.37
C ILE A 192 9.47 14.15 -19.60
N ALA A 193 10.75 14.51 -19.63
CA ALA A 193 11.32 15.27 -20.73
C ALA A 193 11.31 14.51 -22.08
N SER A 194 11.47 13.18 -22.05
CA SER A 194 11.36 12.31 -23.23
C SER A 194 9.92 12.03 -23.67
N GLY A 195 8.92 12.33 -22.82
CA GLY A 195 7.52 11.98 -23.05
C GLY A 195 7.20 10.52 -22.73
N GLU A 196 8.12 9.77 -22.16
CA GLU A 196 7.88 8.40 -21.68
C GLU A 196 6.92 8.36 -20.48
N LEU A 197 6.94 9.41 -19.66
CA LEU A 197 6.09 9.54 -18.48
C LEU A 197 5.28 10.84 -18.54
N VAL A 198 3.98 10.72 -18.47
CA VAL A 198 3.04 11.86 -18.39
C VAL A 198 2.41 11.88 -17.01
N LEU A 199 2.78 12.85 -16.18
CA LEU A 199 2.23 12.97 -14.81
C LEU A 199 0.91 13.74 -14.73
N ASP A 200 0.68 14.67 -15.70
CA ASP A 200 -0.53 15.50 -15.72
C ASP A 200 -1.80 14.61 -15.89
N PRO A 201 -2.68 14.52 -14.88
CA PRO A 201 -3.84 13.63 -14.91
C PRO A 201 -4.88 14.02 -15.97
N TYR A 202 -4.79 15.23 -16.54
CA TYR A 202 -5.68 15.72 -17.59
C TYR A 202 -5.17 15.43 -19.00
N LYS A 203 -3.97 14.91 -19.13
CA LYS A 203 -3.40 14.55 -20.44
C LYS A 203 -3.63 13.08 -20.78
N PRO A 204 -3.90 12.76 -22.06
CA PRO A 204 -3.93 11.36 -22.51
C PRO A 204 -2.60 10.64 -22.25
N GLY A 205 -2.65 9.35 -21.91
CA GLY A 205 -1.47 8.54 -21.61
C GLY A 205 -0.81 8.90 -20.27
N ASN A 206 -1.54 9.54 -19.36
CA ASN A 206 -1.00 9.81 -18.04
C ASN A 206 -0.89 8.53 -17.20
N VAL A 207 0.07 8.51 -16.32
CA VAL A 207 0.41 7.35 -15.47
C VAL A 207 -0.75 6.88 -14.60
N ILE A 208 -1.63 7.78 -14.15
CA ILE A 208 -2.79 7.42 -13.32
C ILE A 208 -3.81 6.62 -14.16
N ALA A 209 -4.03 7.04 -15.42
CA ALA A 209 -4.91 6.32 -16.33
C ALA A 209 -4.34 4.94 -16.70
N GLU A 210 -3.03 4.84 -16.89
CA GLU A 210 -2.35 3.56 -17.14
C GLU A 210 -2.46 2.62 -15.95
N TRP A 211 -2.29 3.11 -14.72
CA TRP A 211 -2.51 2.32 -13.52
C TRP A 211 -3.96 1.88 -13.36
N ALA A 212 -4.89 2.79 -13.55
CA ALA A 212 -6.31 2.45 -13.50
C ALA A 212 -6.66 1.38 -14.54
N ALA A 213 -6.09 1.48 -15.75
CA ALA A 213 -6.29 0.48 -16.79
C ALA A 213 -5.68 -0.87 -16.39
N ALA A 214 -4.46 -0.88 -15.84
CA ALA A 214 -3.83 -2.10 -15.34
C ALA A 214 -4.67 -2.72 -14.21
N CYS A 215 -5.10 -1.94 -13.22
CA CYS A 215 -5.93 -2.44 -12.11
C CYS A 215 -7.32 -2.90 -12.56
N LEU A 216 -7.93 -2.23 -13.53
CA LEU A 216 -9.28 -2.57 -14.02
C LEU A 216 -9.28 -3.79 -14.94
N LEU A 217 -8.17 -4.11 -15.60
CA LEU A 217 -8.03 -5.35 -16.35
C LEU A 217 -8.07 -6.59 -15.43
N TYR A 218 -7.78 -6.42 -14.15
CA TYR A 218 -7.79 -7.49 -13.14
C TYR A 218 -9.09 -7.60 -12.34
N THR A 219 -9.99 -6.62 -12.45
CA THR A 219 -11.27 -6.62 -11.70
C THR A 219 -12.50 -6.85 -12.57
N SER A 220 -12.33 -7.18 -13.86
CA SER A 220 -13.43 -7.39 -14.79
C SER A 220 -13.79 -8.87 -14.92
N ASP A 221 -14.40 -9.45 -13.86
CA ASP A 221 -15.31 -10.59 -13.97
C ASP A 221 -16.48 -10.43 -13.00
#